data_844550b190b75b461a6850842e0ca569
#
_entry.id   844550b190b75b461a6850842e0ca569
#
_cell.length_a   1.000
_cell.length_b   1.000
_cell.length_c   1.000
_cell.angle_alpha   90.00
_cell.angle_beta   90.00
_cell.angle_gamma   90.00
#
_symmetry.space_group_name_H-M   'P 1'
#
loop_
_entity.id
_entity.type
_entity.pdbx_description
1 polymer ?
#
loop_
_entity_poly.entity_id
_entity_poly.type
_entity_poly.pdbx_seq_one_letter_code
_entity_poly.pdbx_strand_id
1 'polypeptide(L)'
;MQLVFDFPVNPRYSFDNFVICDGNETAYRFARLLAQGTDRNLLYIYGPPGSGKTHLLTALGRSLTQGLDHTGTIPEIPLPYISFTDIDHLYGGEFKAEQVSLLDRHFKNAPALLIDDLHLIPDNSNLRVELWQIFNDFFDSGRKIAVTGLFPPRELPTLDDHLISRLLWGLVAKMDVSDDDSRRLIIRKLAEDRQIALSADVIDFLLHHAQRDIPSLNETLENINRHALSTGRKISLRLAREVFERHG
;
A
#
# COMPACT_ATOMS: atom_id res chain seq x y z
N MET A 1 25.00 0.65 15.76
CA MET A 1 23.95 -0.20 15.19
C MET A 1 23.22 0.66 14.17
N GLN A 2 23.44 0.40 12.89
CA GLN A 2 22.86 1.21 11.82
C GLN A 2 21.40 0.75 11.68
N LEU A 3 20.45 1.59 12.07
CA LEU A 3 19.03 1.36 11.78
C LEU A 3 18.85 1.58 10.29
N VAL A 4 18.80 0.51 9.57
CA VAL A 4 18.38 0.52 8.17
C VAL A 4 16.86 0.54 8.20
N PHE A 5 16.23 1.62 7.73
CA PHE A 5 14.80 1.65 7.43
C PHE A 5 14.55 0.82 6.16
N ASP A 6 14.84 -0.47 6.26
CA ASP A 6 14.60 -1.42 5.19
C ASP A 6 13.26 -2.10 5.47
N PHE A 7 12.19 -1.37 5.14
CA PHE A 7 10.84 -1.92 5.26
C PHE A 7 10.62 -2.96 4.17
N PRO A 8 10.06 -4.12 4.51
CA PRO A 8 9.84 -5.20 3.55
C PRO A 8 8.79 -4.79 2.52
N VAL A 9 9.25 -4.26 1.41
CA VAL A 9 8.39 -3.94 0.27
C VAL A 9 8.20 -5.20 -0.56
N ASN A 10 6.94 -5.59 -0.81
CA ASN A 10 6.67 -6.73 -1.67
C ASN A 10 7.26 -6.49 -3.08
N PRO A 11 8.27 -7.27 -3.51
CA PRO A 11 8.96 -7.04 -4.78
C PRO A 11 8.07 -7.22 -6.01
N ARG A 12 6.86 -7.76 -5.86
CA ARG A 12 5.90 -7.96 -6.95
C ARG A 12 4.99 -6.76 -7.19
N TYR A 13 4.91 -5.79 -6.27
CA TYR A 13 4.02 -4.64 -6.44
C TYR A 13 4.53 -3.70 -7.54
N SER A 14 3.76 -3.60 -8.62
CA SER A 14 4.03 -2.75 -9.78
C SER A 14 2.73 -2.22 -10.38
N PHE A 15 2.82 -1.21 -11.24
CA PHE A 15 1.66 -0.75 -11.99
C PHE A 15 1.10 -1.80 -12.94
N ASP A 16 1.93 -2.71 -13.47
CA ASP A 16 1.54 -3.71 -14.48
C ASP A 16 0.66 -4.82 -13.91
N ASN A 17 0.82 -5.12 -12.61
CA ASN A 17 0.02 -6.14 -11.93
C ASN A 17 -1.03 -5.56 -10.98
N PHE A 18 -1.23 -4.24 -10.99
CA PHE A 18 -2.30 -3.60 -10.23
C PHE A 18 -3.66 -3.80 -10.91
N VAL A 19 -4.65 -4.26 -10.15
CA VAL A 19 -6.02 -4.45 -10.67
C VAL A 19 -6.76 -3.12 -10.64
N ILE A 20 -7.06 -2.59 -11.82
CA ILE A 20 -7.85 -1.34 -11.95
C ILE A 20 -9.33 -1.70 -11.95
N CYS A 21 -10.12 -1.00 -11.15
CA CYS A 21 -11.56 -1.07 -11.05
C CYS A 21 -12.13 0.31 -10.69
N ASP A 22 -13.45 0.47 -10.76
CA ASP A 22 -14.10 1.77 -10.54
C ASP A 22 -13.71 2.41 -9.20
N GLY A 23 -13.59 1.59 -8.16
CA GLY A 23 -13.25 2.05 -6.82
C GLY A 23 -11.81 2.52 -6.61
N ASN A 24 -10.90 2.32 -7.57
CA ASN A 24 -9.49 2.70 -7.44
C ASN A 24 -8.89 3.40 -8.67
N GLU A 25 -9.63 3.51 -9.77
CA GLU A 25 -9.15 4.09 -11.03
C GLU A 25 -8.60 5.51 -10.85
N THR A 26 -9.28 6.35 -10.07
CA THR A 26 -8.84 7.73 -9.82
C THR A 26 -7.48 7.76 -9.11
N ALA A 27 -7.30 6.92 -8.08
CA ALA A 27 -6.03 6.82 -7.36
C ALA A 27 -4.90 6.31 -8.27
N TYR A 28 -5.19 5.28 -9.08
CA TYR A 28 -4.26 4.75 -10.07
C TYR A 28 -3.83 5.82 -11.08
N ARG A 29 -4.80 6.55 -11.64
CA ARG A 29 -4.53 7.64 -12.61
C ARG A 29 -3.68 8.75 -11.98
N PHE A 30 -3.96 9.15 -10.74
CA PHE A 30 -3.18 10.16 -10.04
C PHE A 30 -1.75 9.69 -9.74
N ALA A 31 -1.57 8.43 -9.35
CA ALA A 31 -0.24 7.85 -9.15
C ALA A 31 0.56 7.81 -10.47
N ARG A 32 -0.08 7.45 -11.57
CA ARG A 32 0.55 7.48 -12.92
C ARG A 32 0.95 8.90 -13.33
N LEU A 33 0.09 9.89 -13.08
CA LEU A 33 0.40 11.30 -13.34
C LEU A 33 1.60 11.77 -12.52
N LEU A 34 1.65 11.42 -11.24
CA LEU A 34 2.78 11.78 -10.36
C LEU A 34 4.09 11.14 -10.85
N ALA A 35 4.05 9.89 -11.31
CA ALA A 35 5.20 9.17 -11.87
C ALA A 35 5.73 9.79 -13.16
N GLN A 36 4.85 10.38 -13.99
CA GLN A 36 5.18 11.00 -15.28
C GLN A 36 5.76 12.41 -15.17
N GLY A 37 5.85 12.99 -13.97
CA GLY A 37 6.50 14.28 -13.77
C GLY A 37 5.62 15.50 -14.05
N THR A 38 4.38 15.50 -13.60
CA THR A 38 3.49 16.68 -13.65
C THR A 38 3.92 17.77 -12.66
N ASP A 39 3.32 18.96 -12.78
CA ASP A 39 3.50 20.10 -11.85
C ASP A 39 3.01 19.78 -10.41
N ARG A 40 2.24 18.72 -10.26
CA ARG A 40 1.83 18.23 -8.94
C ARG A 40 2.91 17.35 -8.35
N ASN A 41 3.25 17.59 -7.09
CA ASN A 41 4.29 16.85 -6.39
C ASN A 41 3.78 16.02 -5.19
N LEU A 42 2.49 16.11 -4.86
CA LEU A 42 1.90 15.45 -3.70
C LEU A 42 0.65 14.64 -4.09
N LEU A 43 0.61 13.39 -3.61
CA LEU A 43 -0.54 12.49 -3.71
C LEU A 43 -0.88 11.92 -2.33
N TYR A 44 -2.13 12.04 -1.91
CA TYR A 44 -2.68 11.37 -0.74
C TYR A 44 -3.75 10.36 -1.14
N ILE A 45 -3.58 9.11 -0.74
CA ILE A 45 -4.50 8.01 -1.04
C ILE A 45 -5.09 7.49 0.26
N TYR A 46 -6.41 7.39 0.35
CA TYR A 46 -7.06 6.86 1.55
C TYR A 46 -8.14 5.84 1.21
N GLY A 47 -8.46 5.00 2.18
CA GLY A 47 -9.50 3.97 2.02
C GLY A 47 -9.30 2.79 2.97
N PRO A 48 -10.23 1.82 2.98
CA PRO A 48 -10.22 0.69 3.90
C PRO A 48 -8.96 -0.18 3.77
N PRO A 49 -8.65 -1.00 4.78
CA PRO A 49 -7.60 -2.01 4.70
C PRO A 49 -7.82 -2.92 3.49
N GLY A 50 -6.71 -3.35 2.87
CA GLY A 50 -6.76 -4.24 1.71
C GLY A 50 -7.22 -3.62 0.39
N SER A 51 -7.53 -2.32 0.33
CA SER A 51 -7.92 -1.65 -0.92
C SER A 51 -6.79 -1.51 -1.96
N GLY A 52 -5.55 -1.88 -1.61
CA GLY A 52 -4.40 -1.83 -2.51
C GLY A 52 -3.54 -0.57 -2.39
N LYS A 53 -3.70 0.25 -1.34
CA LYS A 53 -2.94 1.49 -1.12
C LYS A 53 -1.43 1.27 -1.11
N THR A 54 -0.96 0.33 -0.30
CA THR A 54 0.46 -0.07 -0.21
C THR A 54 1.00 -0.57 -1.54
N HIS A 55 0.20 -1.34 -2.30
CA HIS A 55 0.57 -1.78 -3.64
C HIS A 55 0.80 -0.58 -4.56
N LEU A 56 -0.16 0.34 -4.61
CA LEU A 56 -0.09 1.52 -5.49
C LEU A 56 1.04 2.47 -5.08
N LEU A 57 1.25 2.67 -3.78
CA LEU A 57 2.35 3.47 -3.24
C LEU A 57 3.71 2.89 -3.63
N THR A 58 3.88 1.57 -3.49
CA THR A 58 5.12 0.87 -3.86
C THR A 58 5.37 0.89 -5.36
N ALA A 59 4.32 0.66 -6.17
CA ALA A 59 4.41 0.74 -7.63
C ALA A 59 4.84 2.13 -8.10
N LEU A 60 4.30 3.18 -7.48
CA LEU A 60 4.71 4.56 -7.73
C LEU A 60 6.18 4.80 -7.37
N GLY A 61 6.59 4.38 -6.16
CA GLY A 61 7.97 4.55 -5.70
C GLY A 61 8.98 3.90 -6.66
N ARG A 62 8.69 2.68 -7.09
CA ARG A 62 9.52 1.98 -8.10
C ARG A 62 9.59 2.73 -9.42
N SER A 63 8.47 3.25 -9.90
CA SER A 63 8.47 4.03 -11.15
C SER A 63 9.29 5.32 -11.02
N LEU A 64 9.31 5.95 -9.85
CA LEU A 64 10.12 7.14 -9.60
C LEU A 64 11.62 6.84 -9.47
N THR A 65 12.00 5.66 -8.99
CA THR A 65 13.40 5.25 -8.86
C THR A 65 13.98 4.67 -10.15
N GLN A 66 13.19 3.97 -10.95
CA GLN A 66 13.63 3.38 -12.23
C GLN A 66 14.00 4.43 -13.29
N GLY A 67 13.48 5.66 -13.18
CA GLY A 67 13.83 6.78 -14.08
C GLY A 67 15.21 7.37 -13.83
N LEU A 68 15.94 6.96 -12.80
CA LEU A 68 17.23 7.54 -12.40
C LEU A 68 18.45 6.79 -12.93
N ASP A 69 18.28 5.59 -13.54
CA ASP A 69 19.42 4.81 -14.02
C ASP A 69 19.52 4.80 -15.56
N HIS A 70 20.51 5.52 -16.08
CA HIS A 70 20.90 5.50 -17.49
C HIS A 70 21.83 4.31 -17.86
N THR A 71 22.18 3.46 -16.88
CA THR A 71 23.16 2.38 -17.06
C THR A 71 22.52 1.00 -17.26
N GLY A 72 21.18 0.90 -17.18
CA GLY A 72 20.46 -0.39 -17.32
C GLY A 72 20.58 -1.31 -16.11
N THR A 73 21.25 -0.87 -15.06
CA THR A 73 21.31 -1.56 -13.76
C THR A 73 20.27 -0.92 -12.86
N ILE A 74 19.35 -1.71 -12.32
CA ILE A 74 18.40 -1.21 -11.31
C ILE A 74 19.23 -0.81 -10.09
N PRO A 75 19.36 0.49 -9.75
CA PRO A 75 20.11 0.83 -8.56
C PRO A 75 19.39 0.20 -7.36
N GLU A 76 20.11 -0.49 -6.50
CA GLU A 76 19.66 -0.87 -5.16
C GLU A 76 19.55 0.40 -4.26
N ILE A 77 18.91 1.45 -4.77
CA ILE A 77 18.54 2.57 -3.93
C ILE A 77 17.32 2.08 -3.15
N PRO A 78 17.42 1.93 -1.83
CA PRO A 78 16.26 1.57 -1.03
C PRO A 78 15.16 2.58 -1.35
N LEU A 79 13.96 2.09 -1.60
CA LEU A 79 12.80 2.96 -1.77
C LEU A 79 12.73 3.87 -0.53
N PRO A 80 12.62 5.18 -0.71
CA PRO A 80 12.47 6.12 0.41
C PRO A 80 11.05 5.98 1.00
N TYR A 81 10.85 4.90 1.73
CA TYR A 81 9.56 4.41 2.18
C TYR A 81 9.54 4.33 3.70
N ILE A 82 8.49 4.88 4.31
CA ILE A 82 8.18 4.74 5.73
C ILE A 82 6.84 4.02 5.85
N SER A 83 6.77 2.95 6.62
CA SER A 83 5.54 2.29 7.02
C SER A 83 5.30 2.49 8.51
N PHE A 84 4.23 3.18 8.88
CA PHE A 84 3.89 3.32 10.30
C PHE A 84 3.35 2.02 10.90
N THR A 85 2.77 1.13 10.11
CA THR A 85 2.45 -0.24 10.53
C THR A 85 3.70 -1.00 10.95
N ASP A 86 4.76 -0.97 10.13
CA ASP A 86 6.00 -1.66 10.44
C ASP A 86 6.76 -1.01 11.60
N ILE A 87 6.69 0.32 11.72
CA ILE A 87 7.24 1.06 12.86
C ILE A 87 6.59 0.62 14.16
N ASP A 88 5.27 0.50 14.20
CA ASP A 88 4.53 0.03 15.38
C ASP A 88 4.94 -1.39 15.76
N HIS A 89 5.02 -2.29 14.79
CA HIS A 89 5.47 -3.67 15.01
C HIS A 89 6.93 -3.79 15.48
N LEU A 90 7.83 -2.99 14.90
CA LEU A 90 9.27 -3.09 15.21
C LEU A 90 9.66 -2.40 16.51
N TYR A 91 8.96 -1.35 16.89
CA TYR A 91 9.36 -0.48 18.01
C TYR A 91 8.30 -0.36 19.11
N GLY A 92 7.15 -1.05 18.99
CA GLY A 92 6.09 -1.04 20.00
C GLY A 92 5.53 0.36 20.30
N GLY A 93 5.51 1.24 19.30
CA GLY A 93 5.07 2.63 19.45
C GLY A 93 6.09 3.58 20.12
N GLU A 94 7.22 3.06 20.63
CA GLU A 94 8.28 3.89 21.23
C GLU A 94 9.33 4.30 20.20
N PHE A 95 9.20 5.51 19.67
CA PHE A 95 10.19 6.10 18.75
C PHE A 95 11.18 6.96 19.57
N LYS A 96 12.44 6.51 19.68
CA LYS A 96 13.47 7.24 20.44
C LYS A 96 14.05 8.39 19.62
N ALA A 97 14.51 9.45 20.29
CA ALA A 97 15.09 10.64 19.64
C ALA A 97 16.23 10.31 18.64
N GLU A 98 17.05 9.28 18.94
CA GLU A 98 18.10 8.83 18.05
C GLU A 98 17.55 8.26 16.73
N GLN A 99 16.39 7.60 16.77
CA GLN A 99 15.73 7.06 15.58
C GLN A 99 15.09 8.16 14.73
N VAL A 100 14.51 9.15 15.39
CA VAL A 100 13.96 10.35 14.73
C VAL A 100 15.05 11.06 13.91
N SER A 101 16.23 11.29 14.50
CA SER A 101 17.34 11.97 13.80
C SER A 101 17.93 11.21 12.60
N LEU A 102 17.66 9.90 12.50
CA LEU A 102 18.06 9.09 11.35
C LEU A 102 17.12 9.24 10.14
N LEU A 103 15.86 9.65 10.38
CA LEU A 103 14.90 9.88 9.30
C LEU A 103 15.40 10.95 8.34
N ASP A 104 15.81 12.12 8.84
CA ASP A 104 16.34 13.20 7.99
C ASP A 104 17.50 12.72 7.12
N ARG A 105 18.45 11.99 7.70
CA ARG A 105 19.60 11.46 6.94
C ARG A 105 19.18 10.47 5.86
N HIS A 106 18.18 9.64 6.15
CA HIS A 106 17.67 8.64 5.20
C HIS A 106 16.99 9.30 4.01
N PHE A 107 16.22 10.36 4.26
CA PHE A 107 15.44 11.02 3.20
C PHE A 107 16.14 12.19 2.51
N LYS A 108 17.26 12.71 3.04
CA LYS A 108 17.91 13.92 2.57
C LYS A 108 18.16 13.97 1.05
N ASN A 109 18.62 12.88 0.48
CA ASN A 109 18.93 12.75 -0.95
C ASN A 109 17.93 11.88 -1.72
N ALA A 110 16.83 11.50 -1.10
CA ALA A 110 15.84 10.66 -1.73
C ALA A 110 15.07 11.39 -2.84
N PRO A 111 14.75 10.73 -3.97
CA PRO A 111 14.03 11.34 -5.08
C PRO A 111 12.55 11.57 -4.78
N ALA A 112 12.01 10.83 -3.83
CA ALA A 112 10.61 10.90 -3.42
C ALA A 112 10.48 10.57 -1.93
N LEU A 113 9.37 10.96 -1.31
CA LEU A 113 8.97 10.59 0.04
C LEU A 113 7.72 9.73 -0.03
N LEU A 114 7.81 8.48 0.42
CA LEU A 114 6.70 7.55 0.44
C LEU A 114 6.33 7.22 1.90
N ILE A 115 5.11 7.54 2.29
CA ILE A 115 4.60 7.31 3.65
C ILE A 115 3.39 6.41 3.58
N ASP A 116 3.48 5.22 4.18
CA ASP A 116 2.35 4.30 4.28
C ASP A 116 1.70 4.36 5.67
N ASP A 117 0.38 4.25 5.68
CA ASP A 117 -0.46 4.21 6.89
C ASP A 117 -0.25 5.41 7.85
N LEU A 118 -0.22 6.64 7.30
CA LEU A 118 -0.02 7.88 8.08
C LEU A 118 -0.96 7.99 9.31
N HIS A 119 -2.13 7.36 9.28
CA HIS A 119 -3.08 7.34 10.39
C HIS A 119 -2.57 6.61 11.64
N LEU A 120 -1.52 5.80 11.51
CA LEU A 120 -0.85 5.08 12.60
C LEU A 120 0.39 5.81 13.15
N ILE A 121 0.58 7.08 12.76
CA ILE A 121 1.70 7.87 13.28
C ILE A 121 1.65 7.88 14.82
N PRO A 122 2.76 7.49 15.51
CA PRO A 122 2.81 7.50 16.96
C PRO A 122 2.57 8.89 17.57
N ASP A 123 2.00 8.94 18.77
CA ASP A 123 1.85 10.18 19.54
C ASP A 123 3.19 10.62 20.14
N ASN A 124 4.11 11.03 19.27
CA ASN A 124 5.46 11.46 19.60
C ASN A 124 5.72 12.83 18.95
N SER A 125 5.84 13.87 19.77
CA SER A 125 6.02 15.24 19.29
C SER A 125 7.30 15.44 18.48
N ASN A 126 8.41 14.78 18.84
CA ASN A 126 9.67 14.90 18.11
C ASN A 126 9.56 14.26 16.72
N LEU A 127 8.92 13.07 16.63
CA LEU A 127 8.67 12.40 15.35
C LEU A 127 7.79 13.27 14.43
N ARG A 128 6.74 13.89 14.97
CA ARG A 128 5.85 14.76 14.19
C ARG A 128 6.58 15.99 13.66
N VAL A 129 7.40 16.63 14.49
CA VAL A 129 8.22 17.79 14.08
C VAL A 129 9.19 17.39 12.97
N GLU A 130 9.91 16.29 13.13
CA GLU A 130 10.87 15.82 12.14
C GLU A 130 10.18 15.43 10.82
N LEU A 131 9.07 14.68 10.90
CA LEU A 131 8.29 14.33 9.72
C LEU A 131 7.77 15.57 9.01
N TRP A 132 7.33 16.58 9.75
CA TRP A 132 6.90 17.86 9.22
C TRP A 132 8.02 18.60 8.48
N GLN A 133 9.22 18.62 9.04
CA GLN A 133 10.39 19.24 8.40
C GLN A 133 10.75 18.51 7.10
N ILE A 134 10.87 17.18 7.13
CA ILE A 134 11.13 16.36 5.94
C ILE A 134 10.05 16.59 4.88
N PHE A 135 8.78 16.58 5.28
CA PHE A 135 7.67 16.81 4.36
C PHE A 135 7.76 18.18 3.67
N ASN A 136 8.05 19.25 4.43
CA ASN A 136 8.21 20.60 3.88
C ASN A 136 9.40 20.69 2.93
N ASP A 137 10.55 20.08 3.27
CA ASP A 137 11.72 20.07 2.40
C ASP A 137 11.43 19.41 1.05
N PHE A 138 10.65 18.31 1.05
CA PHE A 138 10.22 17.68 -0.19
C PHE A 138 9.22 18.54 -0.94
N PHE A 139 8.25 19.10 -0.24
CA PHE A 139 7.19 19.89 -0.85
C PHE A 139 7.77 21.17 -1.50
N ASP A 140 8.59 21.91 -0.78
CA ASP A 140 9.16 23.20 -1.23
C ASP A 140 10.22 23.00 -2.31
N SER A 141 10.93 21.87 -2.32
CA SER A 141 11.86 21.48 -3.39
C SER A 141 11.19 20.90 -4.63
N GLY A 142 9.87 20.71 -4.63
CA GLY A 142 9.12 20.09 -5.73
C GLY A 142 9.37 18.58 -5.91
N ARG A 143 10.05 17.95 -4.95
CA ARG A 143 10.23 16.49 -4.93
C ARG A 143 8.89 15.78 -4.71
N LYS A 144 8.78 14.55 -5.19
CA LYS A 144 7.51 13.81 -5.16
C LYS A 144 7.23 13.28 -3.75
N ILE A 145 5.98 13.42 -3.32
CA ILE A 145 5.48 12.92 -2.04
C ILE A 145 4.24 12.07 -2.33
N ALA A 146 4.20 10.86 -1.81
CA ALA A 146 2.99 10.04 -1.82
C ALA A 146 2.74 9.46 -0.43
N VAL A 147 1.50 9.59 0.01
CA VAL A 147 1.09 9.23 1.37
C VAL A 147 -0.17 8.39 1.31
N THR A 148 -0.26 7.36 2.16
CA THR A 148 -1.50 6.62 2.33
C THR A 148 -2.06 6.76 3.74
N GLY A 149 -3.37 6.53 3.87
CA GLY A 149 -4.07 6.56 5.15
C GLY A 149 -5.39 5.81 5.12
N LEU A 150 -6.03 5.70 6.27
CA LEU A 150 -7.34 5.07 6.40
C LEU A 150 -8.47 6.07 6.09
N PHE A 151 -8.31 7.32 6.52
CA PHE A 151 -9.31 8.38 6.48
C PHE A 151 -8.91 9.52 5.54
N PRO A 152 -9.87 10.34 5.06
CA PRO A 152 -9.53 11.58 4.35
C PRO A 152 -8.71 12.52 5.26
N PRO A 153 -7.89 13.44 4.69
CA PRO A 153 -6.96 14.27 5.49
C PRO A 153 -7.62 15.00 6.66
N ARG A 154 -8.85 15.48 6.50
CA ARG A 154 -9.57 16.23 7.54
C ARG A 154 -10.04 15.38 8.73
N GLU A 155 -10.07 14.07 8.57
CA GLU A 155 -10.53 13.12 9.59
C GLU A 155 -9.36 12.39 10.28
N LEU A 156 -8.12 12.83 10.06
CA LEU A 156 -6.93 12.28 10.70
C LEU A 156 -6.75 12.92 12.09
N PRO A 157 -7.05 12.20 13.19
CA PRO A 157 -7.16 12.82 14.53
C PRO A 157 -5.80 13.20 15.13
N THR A 158 -4.72 12.66 14.62
CA THR A 158 -3.37 12.78 15.18
C THR A 158 -2.50 13.80 14.47
N LEU A 159 -2.98 14.41 13.37
CA LEU A 159 -2.23 15.39 12.61
C LEU A 159 -2.62 16.81 12.96
N ASP A 160 -1.64 17.72 12.93
CA ASP A 160 -1.90 19.13 13.04
C ASP A 160 -2.51 19.74 11.74
N ASP A 161 -3.18 20.88 11.91
CA ASP A 161 -3.88 21.56 10.82
C ASP A 161 -2.97 21.97 9.66
N HIS A 162 -1.68 22.19 9.90
CA HIS A 162 -0.72 22.58 8.87
C HIS A 162 -0.44 21.41 7.93
N LEU A 163 -0.22 20.21 8.46
CA LEU A 163 0.00 19.01 7.64
C LEU A 163 -1.27 18.63 6.89
N ILE A 164 -2.44 18.70 7.54
CA ILE A 164 -3.74 18.49 6.90
C ILE A 164 -3.92 19.46 5.72
N SER A 165 -3.64 20.75 5.92
CA SER A 165 -3.73 21.75 4.86
C SER A 165 -2.81 21.42 3.67
N ARG A 166 -1.57 21.03 3.92
CA ARG A 166 -0.62 20.62 2.87
C ARG A 166 -1.10 19.39 2.11
N LEU A 167 -1.59 18.36 2.80
CA LEU A 167 -2.16 17.17 2.16
C LEU A 167 -3.30 17.51 1.20
N LEU A 168 -4.14 18.50 1.57
CA LEU A 168 -5.25 18.98 0.73
C LEU A 168 -4.81 19.80 -0.50
N TRP A 169 -3.59 20.32 -0.54
CA TRP A 169 -3.06 20.98 -1.73
C TRP A 169 -2.62 19.99 -2.83
N GLY A 170 -2.40 18.75 -2.45
CA GLY A 170 -2.05 17.67 -3.37
C GLY A 170 -3.25 17.09 -4.11
N LEU A 171 -2.97 16.01 -4.83
CA LEU A 171 -4.00 15.14 -5.35
C LEU A 171 -4.51 14.23 -4.22
N VAL A 172 -5.81 14.20 -4.01
CA VAL A 172 -6.44 13.36 -2.98
C VAL A 172 -7.37 12.37 -3.66
N ALA A 173 -7.18 11.08 -3.39
CA ALA A 173 -7.98 10.02 -3.98
C ALA A 173 -8.44 9.01 -2.94
N LYS A 174 -9.73 8.63 -3.00
CA LYS A 174 -10.28 7.51 -2.26
C LYS A 174 -10.03 6.21 -3.04
N MET A 175 -9.73 5.15 -2.32
CA MET A 175 -9.75 3.77 -2.83
C MET A 175 -10.79 2.97 -2.04
N ASP A 176 -11.79 2.43 -2.76
CA ASP A 176 -12.83 1.59 -2.17
C ASP A 176 -13.20 0.49 -3.16
N VAL A 177 -12.75 -0.71 -2.88
CA VAL A 177 -12.92 -1.91 -3.71
C VAL A 177 -13.88 -2.92 -3.05
N SER A 178 -14.82 -2.43 -2.26
CA SER A 178 -15.76 -3.25 -1.49
C SER A 178 -16.95 -3.78 -2.31
N ASP A 179 -17.18 -3.26 -3.50
CA ASP A 179 -18.21 -3.73 -4.41
C ASP A 179 -17.87 -5.11 -5.00
N ASP A 180 -18.89 -5.89 -5.37
CA ASP A 180 -18.71 -7.27 -5.81
C ASP A 180 -17.98 -7.40 -7.16
N ASP A 181 -18.11 -6.42 -8.05
CA ASP A 181 -17.42 -6.44 -9.35
C ASP A 181 -15.91 -6.20 -9.18
N SER A 182 -15.53 -5.22 -8.38
CA SER A 182 -14.13 -4.97 -8.01
C SER A 182 -13.51 -6.18 -7.31
N ARG A 183 -14.22 -6.75 -6.32
CA ARG A 183 -13.78 -7.95 -5.59
C ARG A 183 -13.61 -9.16 -6.53
N ARG A 184 -14.51 -9.35 -7.47
CA ARG A 184 -14.44 -10.40 -8.50
C ARG A 184 -13.20 -10.28 -9.36
N LEU A 185 -12.89 -9.06 -9.85
CA LEU A 185 -11.68 -8.79 -10.62
C LEU A 185 -10.41 -9.09 -9.82
N ILE A 186 -10.37 -8.64 -8.56
CA ILE A 186 -9.24 -8.87 -7.66
C ILE A 186 -9.04 -10.36 -7.37
N ILE A 187 -10.11 -11.12 -7.05
CA ILE A 187 -10.01 -12.57 -6.81
C ILE A 187 -9.46 -13.29 -8.05
N ARG A 188 -9.94 -12.95 -9.25
CA ARG A 188 -9.41 -13.53 -10.50
C ARG A 188 -7.93 -13.27 -10.64
N LYS A 189 -7.50 -12.04 -10.44
CA LYS A 189 -6.08 -11.67 -10.53
C LYS A 189 -5.23 -12.38 -9.49
N LEU A 190 -5.70 -12.45 -8.24
CA LEU A 190 -5.00 -13.17 -7.17
C LEU A 190 -4.86 -14.68 -7.49
N ALA A 191 -5.85 -15.27 -8.12
CA ALA A 191 -5.80 -16.67 -8.56
C ALA A 191 -4.85 -16.85 -9.75
N GLU A 192 -4.92 -15.98 -10.76
CA GLU A 192 -4.01 -15.99 -11.93
C GLU A 192 -2.54 -15.88 -11.51
N ASP A 193 -2.22 -14.93 -10.62
CA ASP A 193 -0.85 -14.71 -10.12
C ASP A 193 -0.27 -15.93 -9.40
N ARG A 194 -1.14 -16.79 -8.87
CA ARG A 194 -0.80 -18.05 -8.19
C ARG A 194 -0.95 -19.28 -9.08
N GLN A 195 -1.33 -19.10 -10.35
CA GLN A 195 -1.64 -20.17 -11.30
C GLN A 195 -2.77 -21.12 -10.79
N ILE A 196 -3.72 -20.55 -10.04
CA ILE A 196 -4.89 -21.24 -9.53
C ILE A 196 -6.04 -21.12 -10.54
N ALA A 197 -6.55 -22.24 -11.03
CA ALA A 197 -7.75 -22.24 -11.86
C ALA A 197 -9.00 -22.16 -10.97
N LEU A 198 -9.72 -21.04 -11.02
CA LEU A 198 -11.02 -20.87 -10.35
C LEU A 198 -12.14 -20.87 -11.38
N SER A 199 -13.19 -21.66 -11.10
CA SER A 199 -14.44 -21.57 -11.85
C SER A 199 -15.32 -20.41 -11.34
N ALA A 200 -16.25 -19.94 -12.16
CA ALA A 200 -17.12 -18.83 -11.81
C ALA A 200 -17.95 -19.10 -10.54
N ASP A 201 -18.44 -20.32 -10.39
CA ASP A 201 -19.22 -20.77 -9.22
C ASP A 201 -18.40 -20.74 -7.92
N VAL A 202 -17.09 -21.02 -7.97
CA VAL A 202 -16.19 -20.88 -6.81
C VAL A 202 -15.99 -19.41 -6.47
N ILE A 203 -15.80 -18.55 -7.46
CA ILE A 203 -15.67 -17.10 -7.24
C ILE A 203 -16.94 -16.54 -6.62
N ASP A 204 -18.12 -16.89 -7.16
CA ASP A 204 -19.41 -16.47 -6.62
C ASP A 204 -19.61 -16.96 -5.18
N PHE A 205 -19.22 -18.18 -4.89
CA PHE A 205 -19.24 -18.70 -3.53
C PHE A 205 -18.36 -17.89 -2.57
N LEU A 206 -17.13 -17.55 -2.97
CA LEU A 206 -16.23 -16.73 -2.17
C LEU A 206 -16.79 -15.33 -1.90
N LEU A 207 -17.35 -14.68 -2.93
CA LEU A 207 -17.97 -13.36 -2.79
C LEU A 207 -19.15 -13.33 -1.82
N HIS A 208 -19.91 -14.43 -1.73
CA HIS A 208 -21.10 -14.52 -0.87
C HIS A 208 -20.78 -14.92 0.57
N HIS A 209 -19.73 -15.72 0.80
CA HIS A 209 -19.49 -16.36 2.10
C HIS A 209 -18.26 -15.81 2.82
N ALA A 210 -17.23 -15.37 2.11
CA ALA A 210 -16.05 -14.77 2.73
C ALA A 210 -16.33 -13.32 3.20
N GLN A 211 -15.54 -12.84 4.15
CA GLN A 211 -15.60 -11.45 4.57
C GLN A 211 -15.32 -10.50 3.38
N ARG A 212 -15.92 -9.30 3.44
CA ARG A 212 -15.90 -8.39 2.29
C ARG A 212 -14.58 -7.64 2.09
N ASP A 213 -13.60 -7.85 2.94
CA ASP A 213 -12.27 -7.27 2.79
C ASP A 213 -11.35 -8.17 1.94
N ILE A 214 -10.42 -7.56 1.24
CA ILE A 214 -9.49 -8.27 0.33
C ILE A 214 -8.49 -9.16 1.09
N PRO A 215 -7.93 -8.77 2.25
CA PRO A 215 -7.09 -9.66 3.04
C PRO A 215 -7.76 -10.99 3.38
N SER A 216 -8.98 -10.96 3.91
CA SER A 216 -9.74 -12.18 4.26
C SER A 216 -10.10 -13.04 3.04
N LEU A 217 -10.44 -12.41 1.91
CA LEU A 217 -10.63 -13.10 0.63
C LEU A 217 -9.34 -13.80 0.17
N ASN A 218 -8.21 -13.13 0.29
CA ASN A 218 -6.91 -13.69 -0.06
C ASN A 218 -6.55 -14.88 0.83
N GLU A 219 -6.74 -14.76 2.15
CA GLU A 219 -6.51 -15.85 3.11
C GLU A 219 -7.40 -17.06 2.81
N THR A 220 -8.69 -16.83 2.54
CA THR A 220 -9.61 -17.89 2.16
C THR A 220 -9.17 -18.62 0.89
N LEU A 221 -8.73 -17.87 -0.13
CA LEU A 221 -8.20 -18.45 -1.37
C LEU A 221 -6.94 -19.30 -1.10
N GLU A 222 -6.03 -18.81 -0.25
CA GLU A 222 -4.83 -19.56 0.14
C GLU A 222 -5.14 -20.84 0.89
N ASN A 223 -6.12 -20.81 1.79
CA ASN A 223 -6.56 -22.00 2.53
C ASN A 223 -7.17 -23.06 1.59
N ILE A 224 -8.00 -22.64 0.64
CA ILE A 224 -8.56 -23.53 -0.39
C ILE A 224 -7.45 -24.13 -1.25
N ASN A 225 -6.49 -23.32 -1.69
CA ASN A 225 -5.37 -23.79 -2.51
C ASN A 225 -4.48 -24.81 -1.74
N ARG A 226 -4.14 -24.50 -0.50
CA ARG A 226 -3.36 -25.36 0.38
C ARG A 226 -4.04 -26.72 0.58
N HIS A 227 -5.35 -26.70 0.81
CA HIS A 227 -6.14 -27.93 0.96
C HIS A 227 -6.22 -28.74 -0.34
N ALA A 228 -6.38 -28.06 -1.49
CA ALA A 228 -6.37 -28.71 -2.81
C ALA A 228 -5.03 -29.42 -3.07
N LEU A 229 -3.91 -28.74 -2.81
CA LEU A 229 -2.58 -29.30 -2.96
C LEU A 229 -2.32 -30.48 -2.02
N SER A 230 -2.69 -30.37 -0.75
CA SER A 230 -2.48 -31.44 0.25
C SER A 230 -3.30 -32.70 -0.04
N THR A 231 -4.45 -32.56 -0.70
CA THR A 231 -5.35 -33.69 -1.02
C THR A 231 -5.20 -34.18 -2.47
N GLY A 232 -4.39 -33.50 -3.29
CA GLY A 232 -4.25 -33.81 -4.73
C GLY A 232 -5.55 -33.59 -5.53
N ARG A 233 -6.48 -32.78 -5.01
CA ARG A 233 -7.79 -32.53 -5.62
C ARG A 233 -7.79 -31.20 -6.37
N LYS A 234 -8.53 -31.12 -7.49
CA LYS A 234 -8.81 -29.85 -8.16
C LYS A 234 -9.73 -28.97 -7.31
N ILE A 235 -9.52 -27.66 -7.37
CA ILE A 235 -10.41 -26.70 -6.75
C ILE A 235 -11.78 -26.76 -7.42
N SER A 236 -12.80 -26.99 -6.63
CA SER A 236 -14.21 -27.08 -7.03
C SER A 236 -15.09 -26.47 -5.96
N LEU A 237 -16.33 -26.15 -6.27
CA LEU A 237 -17.29 -25.61 -5.31
C LEU A 237 -17.45 -26.54 -4.07
N ARG A 238 -17.42 -27.84 -4.29
CA ARG A 238 -17.47 -28.82 -3.18
C ARG A 238 -16.27 -28.68 -2.25
N LEU A 239 -15.06 -28.60 -2.81
CA LEU A 239 -13.84 -28.44 -2.00
C LEU A 239 -13.83 -27.08 -1.28
N ALA A 240 -14.26 -26.01 -1.94
CA ALA A 240 -14.36 -24.70 -1.32
C ALA A 240 -15.32 -24.71 -0.10
N ARG A 241 -16.48 -25.36 -0.20
CA ARG A 241 -17.39 -25.53 0.91
C ARG A 241 -16.80 -26.35 2.07
N GLU A 242 -16.15 -27.47 1.77
CA GLU A 242 -15.48 -28.31 2.78
C GLU A 242 -14.43 -27.52 3.60
N VAL A 243 -13.66 -26.64 2.93
CA VAL A 243 -12.65 -25.80 3.59
C VAL A 243 -13.32 -24.73 4.44
N PHE A 244 -14.37 -24.10 3.92
CA PHE A 244 -15.08 -23.03 4.62
C PHE A 244 -15.76 -23.55 5.91
N GLU A 245 -16.39 -24.72 5.89
CA GLU A 245 -17.02 -25.35 7.05
C GLU A 245 -16.02 -25.76 8.15
N ARG A 246 -14.73 -25.94 7.80
CA ARG A 246 -13.68 -26.30 8.77
C ARG A 246 -13.03 -25.10 9.46
N HIS A 247 -13.14 -23.92 8.88
CA HIS A 247 -12.43 -22.71 9.35
C HIS A 247 -13.39 -21.58 9.72
N GLY A 248 -14.67 -21.69 9.48
CA GLY A 248 -15.76 -20.83 9.94
C GLY A 248 -16.44 -21.41 11.17
#